data_196d637c37800a42f6c363bb219950e0
#
_entry.id   196d637c37800a42f6c363bb219950e0
#
_cell.length_a   1.000
_cell.length_b   1.000
_cell.length_c   1.000
_cell.angle_alpha   90.00
_cell.angle_beta   90.00
_cell.angle_gamma   90.00
#
_symmetry.space_group_name_H-M   'P 1'
#
loop_
_entity.id
_entity.type
_entity.pdbx_description
1 polymer ?
#
loop_
_entity_poly.entity_id
_entity_poly.type
_entity_poly.pdbx_seq_one_letter_code
_entity_poly.pdbx_strand_id
1 'polypeptide(L)'
;MVVTRAADQLGEARRLLETQGAQVLDLPALVIGPPDDWGPLDDALSELEDFHWLVVSSANGVQAVEQRLQRLGRSLLRRPANLRIAAVGRKTARALEDLGATADFVPPSFVADSLIDHFPVSGYGLRMLLPRVQSGGRTVLAEAFGEAGVRVVEVAAYESRCPDAMPERTAEALEAGTVDAILFSSGKTAAHTAQLLLQRFGPGWEQRLEALKLVSIGPQTSRSCREWFGRIDAEADPHDLEGLVNACCQLLG
;
A
#
# COMPACT_ATOMS: atom_id res chain seq x y z
N MET A 1 8.62 -3.09 -21.03
CA MET A 1 8.88 -3.13 -19.58
C MET A 1 7.59 -3.42 -18.83
N VAL A 2 7.64 -4.14 -17.71
CA VAL A 2 6.48 -4.51 -16.90
C VAL A 2 6.48 -3.73 -15.57
N VAL A 3 5.35 -3.13 -15.18
CA VAL A 3 5.17 -2.41 -13.92
C VAL A 3 4.19 -3.16 -13.03
N THR A 4 4.60 -3.45 -11.77
CA THR A 4 3.85 -4.31 -10.83
C THR A 4 3.05 -3.56 -9.77
N ARG A 5 2.73 -2.28 -9.98
CA ARG A 5 1.96 -1.46 -9.02
C ARG A 5 0.48 -1.83 -9.01
N ALA A 6 -0.24 -1.40 -7.96
CA ALA A 6 -1.69 -1.47 -7.95
C ALA A 6 -2.28 -0.67 -9.14
N ALA A 7 -3.43 -1.11 -9.66
CA ALA A 7 -4.01 -0.58 -10.89
C ALA A 7 -4.21 0.95 -10.89
N ASP A 8 -4.61 1.52 -9.75
CA ASP A 8 -4.78 2.97 -9.53
C ASP A 8 -3.47 3.77 -9.49
N GLN A 9 -2.32 3.08 -9.35
CA GLN A 9 -0.99 3.69 -9.22
C GLN A 9 -0.10 3.48 -10.46
N LEU A 10 -0.60 2.80 -11.48
CA LEU A 10 0.16 2.51 -12.70
C LEU A 10 0.41 3.74 -13.58
N GLY A 11 -0.52 4.71 -13.60
CA GLY A 11 -0.50 5.83 -14.52
C GLY A 11 0.76 6.71 -14.42
N GLU A 12 1.24 7.00 -13.22
CA GLU A 12 2.45 7.81 -13.01
C GLU A 12 3.72 7.07 -13.48
N ALA A 13 3.87 5.80 -13.09
CA ALA A 13 4.99 4.96 -13.50
C ALA A 13 5.02 4.78 -15.03
N ARG A 14 3.86 4.52 -15.64
CA ARG A 14 3.70 4.42 -17.09
C ARG A 14 4.18 5.69 -17.77
N ARG A 15 3.66 6.86 -17.38
CA ARG A 15 4.02 8.16 -17.96
C ARG A 15 5.53 8.40 -17.90
N LEU A 16 6.18 8.13 -16.77
CA LEU A 16 7.63 8.31 -16.61
C LEU A 16 8.42 7.40 -17.55
N LEU A 17 8.05 6.13 -17.68
CA LEU A 17 8.69 5.17 -18.57
C LEU A 17 8.44 5.49 -20.05
N GLU A 18 7.22 5.87 -20.42
CA GLU A 18 6.88 6.24 -21.81
C GLU A 18 7.62 7.49 -22.27
N THR A 19 7.90 8.46 -21.38
CA THR A 19 8.76 9.62 -21.70
C THR A 19 10.22 9.23 -22.01
N GLN A 20 10.65 8.05 -21.55
CA GLN A 20 11.96 7.46 -21.87
C GLN A 20 11.90 6.52 -23.08
N GLY A 21 10.78 6.51 -23.82
CA GLY A 21 10.61 5.67 -25.02
C GLY A 21 10.24 4.22 -24.77
N ALA A 22 9.91 3.85 -23.53
CA ALA A 22 9.56 2.47 -23.18
C ALA A 22 8.12 2.11 -23.56
N GLN A 23 7.91 0.90 -24.05
CA GLN A 23 6.57 0.29 -24.06
C GLN A 23 6.27 -0.32 -22.70
N VAL A 24 5.15 0.11 -22.08
CA VAL A 24 4.78 -0.30 -20.72
C VAL A 24 3.64 -1.30 -20.76
N LEU A 25 3.87 -2.43 -20.08
CA LEU A 25 2.87 -3.44 -19.79
C LEU A 25 2.51 -3.40 -18.32
N ASP A 26 1.22 -3.49 -18.03
CA ASP A 26 0.74 -3.50 -16.66
C ASP A 26 0.70 -4.94 -16.14
N LEU A 27 1.24 -5.11 -14.95
CA LEU A 27 1.05 -6.29 -14.12
C LEU A 27 0.60 -5.83 -12.74
N PRO A 28 -0.68 -5.45 -12.57
CA PRO A 28 -1.17 -5.04 -11.26
C PRO A 28 -1.08 -6.23 -10.29
N ALA A 29 0.06 -6.35 -9.61
CA ALA A 29 0.34 -7.46 -8.71
C ALA A 29 -0.27 -7.26 -7.30
N LEU A 30 -1.22 -6.33 -7.16
CA LEU A 30 -1.88 -6.03 -5.90
C LEU A 30 -3.28 -5.48 -6.16
N VAL A 31 -4.26 -6.12 -5.51
CA VAL A 31 -5.66 -5.69 -5.50
C VAL A 31 -6.04 -5.34 -4.06
N ILE A 32 -6.67 -4.19 -3.88
CA ILE A 32 -7.27 -3.81 -2.60
C ILE A 32 -8.70 -4.33 -2.58
N GLY A 33 -9.02 -5.11 -1.57
CA GLY A 33 -10.32 -5.71 -1.37
C GLY A 33 -10.82 -5.59 0.07
N PRO A 34 -11.99 -6.13 0.36
CA PRO A 34 -12.53 -6.17 1.70
C PRO A 34 -11.65 -7.02 2.62
N PRO A 35 -11.66 -6.77 3.95
CA PRO A 35 -11.15 -7.73 4.92
C PRO A 35 -12.01 -9.01 4.89
N ASP A 36 -11.54 -10.07 5.52
CA ASP A 36 -12.29 -11.33 5.62
C ASP A 36 -13.56 -11.18 6.47
N ASP A 37 -13.51 -10.29 7.47
CA ASP A 37 -14.62 -9.96 8.34
C ASP A 37 -14.72 -8.45 8.58
N TRP A 38 -15.89 -7.89 8.31
CA TRP A 38 -16.23 -6.49 8.59
C TRP A 38 -16.73 -6.24 10.02
N GLY A 39 -17.13 -7.31 10.75
CA GLY A 39 -17.75 -7.19 12.07
C GLY A 39 -16.95 -6.31 13.03
N PRO A 40 -15.65 -6.55 13.26
CA PRO A 40 -14.85 -5.73 14.18
C PRO A 40 -14.79 -4.24 13.81
N LEU A 41 -14.77 -3.90 12.52
CA LEU A 41 -14.83 -2.51 12.06
C LEU A 41 -16.21 -1.91 12.28
N ASP A 42 -17.27 -2.63 11.92
CA ASP A 42 -18.65 -2.16 12.08
C ASP A 42 -19.00 -1.93 13.56
N ASP A 43 -18.60 -2.83 14.44
CA ASP A 43 -18.77 -2.69 15.89
C ASP A 43 -18.07 -1.43 16.40
N ALA A 44 -16.80 -1.23 16.03
CA ALA A 44 -16.07 -0.02 16.41
C ALA A 44 -16.69 1.26 15.84
N LEU A 45 -17.20 1.24 14.62
CA LEU A 45 -17.85 2.40 14.00
C LEU A 45 -19.24 2.67 14.57
N SER A 46 -19.93 1.66 15.11
CA SER A 46 -21.20 1.85 15.82
C SER A 46 -21.02 2.59 17.16
N GLU A 47 -19.87 2.40 17.81
CA GLU A 47 -19.46 3.03 19.07
C GLU A 47 -18.48 4.22 18.85
N LEU A 48 -18.55 4.91 17.72
CA LEU A 48 -17.56 5.92 17.35
C LEU A 48 -17.49 7.11 18.32
N GLU A 49 -18.57 7.36 19.08
CA GLU A 49 -18.65 8.35 20.14
C GLU A 49 -17.74 8.06 21.33
N ASP A 50 -17.38 6.80 21.55
CA ASP A 50 -16.51 6.36 22.64
C ASP A 50 -15.03 6.55 22.31
N PHE A 51 -14.69 6.85 21.06
CA PHE A 51 -13.32 7.08 20.63
C PHE A 51 -12.96 8.58 20.70
N HIS A 52 -11.72 8.84 21.07
CA HIS A 52 -11.12 10.17 21.08
C HIS A 52 -10.36 10.46 19.79
N TRP A 53 -9.76 9.42 19.21
CA TRP A 53 -9.00 9.52 17.99
C TRP A 53 -9.30 8.38 17.02
N LEU A 54 -9.44 8.75 15.75
CA LEU A 54 -9.35 7.85 14.59
C LEU A 54 -7.99 8.10 13.93
N VAL A 55 -7.11 7.10 13.91
CA VAL A 55 -5.80 7.21 13.26
C VAL A 55 -5.81 6.41 11.96
N VAL A 56 -5.67 7.09 10.83
CA VAL A 56 -5.66 6.49 9.50
C VAL A 56 -4.27 6.57 8.87
N SER A 57 -3.72 5.42 8.49
CA SER A 57 -2.38 5.32 7.92
C SER A 57 -2.39 5.23 6.38
N SER A 58 -3.55 5.06 5.76
CA SER A 58 -3.67 4.92 4.30
C SER A 58 -4.98 5.50 3.76
N ALA A 59 -4.97 5.93 2.49
CA ALA A 59 -6.18 6.35 1.78
C ALA A 59 -7.22 5.22 1.70
N ASN A 60 -6.77 3.96 1.53
CA ASN A 60 -7.67 2.80 1.51
C ASN A 60 -8.42 2.62 2.84
N GLY A 61 -7.74 2.87 3.97
CA GLY A 61 -8.36 2.87 5.30
C GLY A 61 -9.42 3.95 5.44
N VAL A 62 -9.16 5.17 4.93
CA VAL A 62 -10.13 6.27 4.91
C VAL A 62 -11.38 5.88 4.11
N GLN A 63 -11.19 5.35 2.90
CA GLN A 63 -12.29 4.93 2.03
C GLN A 63 -13.11 3.80 2.64
N ALA A 64 -12.45 2.80 3.24
CA ALA A 64 -13.12 1.69 3.89
C ALA A 64 -13.98 2.15 5.09
N VAL A 65 -13.43 3.01 5.95
CA VAL A 65 -14.16 3.59 7.09
C VAL A 65 -15.37 4.39 6.62
N GLU A 66 -15.20 5.28 5.64
CA GLU A 66 -16.31 6.07 5.11
C GLU A 66 -17.40 5.19 4.49
N GLN A 67 -17.01 4.20 3.69
CA GLN A 67 -17.95 3.26 3.08
C GLN A 67 -18.76 2.48 4.13
N ARG A 68 -18.13 2.07 5.24
CA ARG A 68 -18.83 1.38 6.33
C ARG A 68 -19.72 2.33 7.12
N LEU A 69 -19.26 3.54 7.42
CA LEU A 69 -20.09 4.58 8.06
C LEU A 69 -21.35 4.89 7.23
N GLN A 70 -21.21 5.01 5.90
CA GLN A 70 -22.36 5.26 5.02
C GLN A 70 -23.43 4.15 5.10
N ARG A 71 -23.01 2.89 5.25
CA ARG A 71 -23.93 1.77 5.48
C ARG A 71 -24.69 1.87 6.81
N LEU A 72 -24.05 2.52 7.80
CA LEU A 72 -24.67 2.83 9.10
C LEU A 72 -25.47 4.16 9.10
N GLY A 73 -25.63 4.81 7.94
CA GLY A 73 -26.26 6.13 7.82
C GLY A 73 -25.44 7.27 8.40
N ARG A 74 -24.13 7.08 8.57
CA ARG A 74 -23.15 8.01 9.18
C ARG A 74 -22.10 8.43 8.15
N SER A 75 -21.21 9.35 8.52
CA SER A 75 -20.10 9.81 7.68
C SER A 75 -19.02 10.47 8.53
N LEU A 76 -17.76 10.42 8.09
CA LEU A 76 -16.64 11.16 8.68
C LEU A 76 -16.86 12.68 8.64
N LEU A 77 -17.59 13.18 7.64
CA LEU A 77 -17.98 14.60 7.57
C LEU A 77 -18.83 15.04 8.77
N ARG A 78 -19.61 14.14 9.33
CA ARG A 78 -20.50 14.37 10.48
C ARG A 78 -20.05 13.55 11.70
N ARG A 79 -18.73 13.42 11.87
CA ARG A 79 -18.16 12.70 13.01
C ARG A 79 -18.57 13.29 14.35
N PRO A 80 -18.56 12.49 15.43
CA PRO A 80 -18.78 13.01 16.78
C PRO A 80 -17.84 14.17 17.12
N ALA A 81 -18.34 15.16 17.87
CA ALA A 81 -17.57 16.38 18.19
C ALA A 81 -16.31 16.10 19.04
N ASN A 82 -16.30 15.01 19.80
CA ASN A 82 -15.17 14.56 20.61
C ASN A 82 -14.14 13.74 19.82
N LEU A 83 -14.48 13.26 18.60
CA LEU A 83 -13.59 12.45 17.78
C LEU A 83 -12.67 13.33 16.94
N ARG A 84 -11.38 13.19 17.12
CA ARG A 84 -10.34 13.77 16.26
C ARG A 84 -9.80 12.74 15.27
N ILE A 85 -9.30 13.21 14.14
CA ILE A 85 -8.71 12.37 13.10
C ILE A 85 -7.24 12.72 12.94
N ALA A 86 -6.37 11.69 13.03
CA ALA A 86 -4.97 11.81 12.66
C ALA A 86 -4.69 11.02 11.36
N ALA A 87 -4.04 11.66 10.39
CA ALA A 87 -3.60 11.03 9.15
C ALA A 87 -2.07 10.93 9.13
N VAL A 88 -1.53 9.73 8.93
CA VAL A 88 -0.07 9.51 8.95
C VAL A 88 0.63 10.20 7.79
N GLY A 89 0.02 10.28 6.61
CA GLY A 89 0.65 10.82 5.42
C GLY A 89 -0.21 11.76 4.58
N ARG A 90 0.44 12.53 3.69
CA ARG A 90 -0.24 13.51 2.80
C ARG A 90 -1.35 12.88 1.95
N LYS A 91 -1.10 11.70 1.36
CA LYS A 91 -2.11 11.01 0.54
C LYS A 91 -3.34 10.62 1.37
N THR A 92 -3.13 10.27 2.63
CA THR A 92 -4.22 9.93 3.56
C THR A 92 -5.01 11.17 3.98
N ALA A 93 -4.31 12.28 4.29
CA ALA A 93 -4.95 13.55 4.60
C ALA A 93 -5.78 14.06 3.40
N ARG A 94 -5.23 13.99 2.19
CA ARG A 94 -5.95 14.36 0.97
C ARG A 94 -7.19 13.48 0.72
N ALA A 95 -7.11 12.18 1.00
CA ALA A 95 -8.29 11.32 0.88
C ALA A 95 -9.42 11.70 1.84
N LEU A 96 -9.11 12.26 3.02
CA LEU A 96 -10.11 12.85 3.93
C LEU A 96 -10.69 14.14 3.34
N GLU A 97 -9.85 15.02 2.80
CA GLU A 97 -10.27 16.27 2.15
C GLU A 97 -11.21 16.02 0.96
N ASP A 98 -10.91 15.01 0.14
CA ASP A 98 -11.75 14.59 -1.00
C ASP A 98 -13.16 14.13 -0.56
N LEU A 99 -13.31 13.69 0.69
CA LEU A 99 -14.59 13.35 1.34
C LEU A 99 -15.25 14.56 2.04
N GLY A 100 -14.60 15.73 2.02
CA GLY A 100 -15.03 16.92 2.75
C GLY A 100 -14.73 16.88 4.25
N ALA A 101 -13.97 15.89 4.73
CA ALA A 101 -13.48 15.80 6.11
C ALA A 101 -12.04 16.30 6.19
N THR A 102 -11.60 16.71 7.38
CA THR A 102 -10.22 17.18 7.59
C THR A 102 -9.55 16.37 8.69
N ALA A 103 -8.25 16.14 8.55
CA ALA A 103 -7.43 15.63 9.63
C ALA A 103 -7.17 16.76 10.65
N ASP A 104 -7.34 16.46 11.95
CA ASP A 104 -6.99 17.38 13.04
C ASP A 104 -5.48 17.36 13.31
N PHE A 105 -4.81 16.26 12.91
CA PHE A 105 -3.36 16.14 13.02
C PHE A 105 -2.75 15.37 11.83
N VAL A 106 -1.67 15.92 11.31
CA VAL A 106 -0.80 15.28 10.30
C VAL A 106 0.64 15.52 10.71
N PRO A 107 1.48 14.49 10.87
CA PRO A 107 2.85 14.66 11.33
C PRO A 107 3.73 15.35 10.27
N PRO A 108 4.81 16.06 10.68
CA PRO A 108 5.66 16.81 9.76
C PRO A 108 6.40 15.95 8.75
N SER A 109 6.77 14.73 9.10
CA SER A 109 7.55 13.81 8.23
C SER A 109 6.72 12.68 7.61
N PHE A 110 5.39 12.71 7.68
CA PHE A 110 4.45 11.80 7.01
C PHE A 110 4.74 10.29 7.19
N VAL A 111 5.34 9.89 8.29
CA VAL A 111 5.65 8.51 8.68
C VAL A 111 5.11 8.20 10.09
N ALA A 112 4.97 6.90 10.39
CA ALA A 112 4.42 6.45 11.67
C ALA A 112 5.23 6.96 12.88
N ASP A 113 6.56 6.88 12.81
CA ASP A 113 7.46 7.35 13.87
C ASP A 113 7.24 8.84 14.15
N SER A 114 7.12 9.67 13.10
CA SER A 114 6.85 11.10 13.25
C SER A 114 5.46 11.38 13.83
N LEU A 115 4.47 10.52 13.56
CA LEU A 115 3.17 10.65 14.20
C LEU A 115 3.25 10.37 15.71
N ILE A 116 4.03 9.37 16.12
CA ILE A 116 4.27 9.05 17.52
C ILE A 116 4.96 10.21 18.22
N ASP A 117 6.08 10.67 17.67
CA ASP A 117 6.95 11.69 18.26
C ASP A 117 6.25 13.06 18.44
N HIS A 118 5.32 13.40 17.55
CA HIS A 118 4.65 14.71 17.51
C HIS A 118 3.17 14.63 17.86
N PHE A 119 2.68 13.49 18.39
CA PHE A 119 1.27 13.38 18.73
C PHE A 119 0.85 14.42 19.76
N PRO A 120 -0.26 15.15 19.53
CA PRO A 120 -0.54 16.39 20.27
C PRO A 120 -1.00 16.20 21.73
N VAL A 121 -1.16 14.95 22.18
CA VAL A 121 -1.65 14.63 23.52
C VAL A 121 -0.90 13.44 24.13
N SER A 122 -0.86 13.38 25.47
CA SER A 122 -0.10 12.36 26.22
C SER A 122 -0.63 10.93 26.13
N GLY A 123 -1.74 10.68 25.49
CA GLY A 123 -2.28 9.34 25.27
C GLY A 123 -3.00 8.70 26.46
N TYR A 124 -2.62 8.95 27.70
CA TYR A 124 -3.18 8.28 28.87
C TYR A 124 -4.70 8.45 28.99
N GLY A 125 -5.42 7.31 29.13
CA GLY A 125 -6.88 7.30 29.24
C GLY A 125 -7.63 7.54 27.92
N LEU A 126 -6.93 7.72 26.81
CA LEU A 126 -7.56 7.85 25.49
C LEU A 126 -7.97 6.48 24.93
N ARG A 127 -9.05 6.47 24.13
CA ARG A 127 -9.45 5.34 23.30
C ARG A 127 -9.23 5.73 21.83
N MET A 128 -8.47 4.94 21.10
CA MET A 128 -8.04 5.19 19.72
C MET A 128 -8.49 4.07 18.80
N LEU A 129 -9.12 4.40 17.69
CA LEU A 129 -9.45 3.47 16.61
C LEU A 129 -8.36 3.53 15.53
N LEU A 130 -7.80 2.37 15.20
CA LEU A 130 -6.74 2.21 14.21
C LEU A 130 -7.16 1.23 13.11
N PRO A 131 -7.92 1.70 12.09
CA PRO A 131 -8.26 0.88 10.93
C PRO A 131 -7.01 0.66 10.06
N ARG A 132 -6.72 -0.61 9.74
CA ARG A 132 -5.50 -0.96 9.00
C ARG A 132 -5.74 -2.07 7.97
N VAL A 133 -4.71 -2.35 7.18
CA VAL A 133 -4.69 -3.57 6.36
C VAL A 133 -4.75 -4.80 7.24
N GLN A 134 -5.51 -5.82 6.84
CA GLN A 134 -5.69 -7.05 7.61
C GLN A 134 -4.37 -7.78 7.83
N SER A 135 -3.55 -7.92 6.79
CA SER A 135 -2.27 -8.64 6.89
C SER A 135 -1.08 -7.81 6.43
N GLY A 136 0.06 -7.99 7.12
CA GLY A 136 1.35 -7.39 6.77
C GLY A 136 1.48 -5.89 7.04
N GLY A 137 0.60 -5.29 7.85
CA GLY A 137 0.76 -3.91 8.31
C GLY A 137 1.79 -3.79 9.45
N ARG A 138 2.37 -2.58 9.64
CA ARG A 138 3.26 -2.31 10.77
C ARG A 138 2.46 -2.17 12.06
N THR A 139 2.93 -2.75 13.16
CA THR A 139 2.31 -2.69 14.49
C THR A 139 2.81 -1.50 15.31
N VAL A 140 3.83 -0.80 14.84
CA VAL A 140 4.54 0.26 15.57
C VAL A 140 3.64 1.32 16.19
N LEU A 141 2.54 1.71 15.52
CA LEU A 141 1.59 2.69 16.07
C LEU A 141 0.82 2.13 17.26
N ALA A 142 0.31 0.90 17.14
CA ALA A 142 -0.45 0.27 18.22
C ALA A 142 0.42 -0.01 19.44
N GLU A 143 1.65 -0.47 19.24
CA GLU A 143 2.63 -0.73 20.29
C GLU A 143 2.99 0.58 21.01
N ALA A 144 3.42 1.61 20.29
CA ALA A 144 3.85 2.88 20.89
C ALA A 144 2.70 3.60 21.64
N PHE A 145 1.51 3.65 21.05
CA PHE A 145 0.37 4.25 21.75
C PHE A 145 -0.10 3.41 22.93
N GLY A 146 -0.03 2.08 22.84
CA GLY A 146 -0.32 1.18 23.97
C GLY A 146 0.63 1.41 25.14
N GLU A 147 1.93 1.52 24.89
CA GLU A 147 2.95 1.86 25.89
C GLU A 147 2.71 3.24 26.53
N ALA A 148 2.19 4.20 25.77
CA ALA A 148 1.78 5.50 26.26
C ALA A 148 0.45 5.51 27.06
N GLY A 149 -0.18 4.33 27.26
CA GLY A 149 -1.41 4.18 28.03
C GLY A 149 -2.70 4.46 27.26
N VAL A 150 -2.65 4.47 25.92
CA VAL A 150 -3.83 4.53 25.06
C VAL A 150 -4.48 3.16 24.97
N ARG A 151 -5.81 3.11 25.06
CA ARG A 151 -6.57 1.93 24.67
C ARG A 151 -6.73 1.90 23.14
N VAL A 152 -5.80 1.22 22.46
CA VAL A 152 -5.82 1.07 21.00
C VAL A 152 -6.76 -0.06 20.62
N VAL A 153 -7.66 0.21 19.66
CA VAL A 153 -8.54 -0.77 19.02
C VAL A 153 -8.11 -0.86 17.56
N GLU A 154 -7.35 -1.89 17.24
CA GLU A 154 -6.97 -2.19 15.85
C GLU A 154 -8.04 -3.02 15.18
N VAL A 155 -8.43 -2.65 13.97
CA VAL A 155 -9.43 -3.38 13.18
C VAL A 155 -9.00 -3.48 11.72
N ALA A 156 -9.28 -4.62 11.10
CA ALA A 156 -9.07 -4.80 9.67
C ALA A 156 -10.09 -3.93 8.89
N ALA A 157 -9.60 -3.06 8.04
CA ALA A 157 -10.42 -2.19 7.20
C ALA A 157 -10.35 -2.56 5.71
N TYR A 158 -9.27 -3.18 5.29
CA TYR A 158 -9.08 -3.67 3.93
C TYR A 158 -8.01 -4.76 3.90
N GLU A 159 -7.92 -5.48 2.79
CA GLU A 159 -6.85 -6.43 2.55
C GLU A 159 -6.17 -6.15 1.21
N SER A 160 -4.88 -6.44 1.15
CA SER A 160 -4.06 -6.38 -0.07
C SER A 160 -3.83 -7.81 -0.56
N ARG A 161 -4.50 -8.20 -1.64
CA ARG A 161 -4.47 -9.57 -2.17
C ARG A 161 -3.70 -9.66 -3.47
N CYS A 162 -3.23 -10.85 -3.79
CA CYS A 162 -2.79 -11.18 -5.13
C CYS A 162 -4.02 -11.20 -6.06
N PRO A 163 -3.95 -10.61 -7.25
CA PRO A 163 -4.98 -10.80 -8.27
C PRO A 163 -5.16 -12.27 -8.65
N ASP A 164 -6.34 -12.63 -9.13
CA ASP A 164 -6.65 -14.00 -9.55
C ASP A 164 -5.88 -14.42 -10.81
N ALA A 165 -5.50 -13.47 -11.67
CA ALA A 165 -4.71 -13.72 -12.88
C ALA A 165 -3.92 -12.49 -13.31
N MET A 166 -2.84 -12.70 -14.06
CA MET A 166 -2.14 -11.61 -14.73
C MET A 166 -2.88 -11.20 -16.03
N PRO A 167 -2.73 -9.94 -16.48
CA PRO A 167 -3.28 -9.48 -17.76
C PRO A 167 -2.72 -10.31 -18.92
N GLU A 168 -3.59 -10.75 -19.84
CA GLU A 168 -3.22 -11.64 -20.95
C GLU A 168 -2.10 -11.05 -21.84
N ARG A 169 -2.20 -9.74 -22.15
CA ARG A 169 -1.15 -9.05 -22.93
C ARG A 169 0.22 -9.12 -22.28
N THR A 170 0.29 -9.07 -20.94
CA THR A 170 1.54 -9.17 -20.18
C THR A 170 2.03 -10.63 -20.16
N ALA A 171 1.10 -11.58 -20.03
CA ALA A 171 1.41 -13.01 -20.10
C ALA A 171 2.00 -13.39 -21.47
N GLU A 172 1.35 -12.97 -22.56
CA GLU A 172 1.82 -13.19 -23.94
C GLU A 172 3.21 -12.59 -24.18
N ALA A 173 3.47 -11.37 -23.69
CA ALA A 173 4.77 -10.72 -23.83
C ALA A 173 5.89 -11.44 -23.06
N LEU A 174 5.60 -11.93 -21.86
CA LEU A 174 6.52 -12.75 -21.07
C LEU A 174 6.77 -14.11 -21.75
N GLU A 175 5.75 -14.71 -22.33
CA GLU A 175 5.84 -15.97 -23.06
C GLU A 175 6.68 -15.83 -24.35
N ALA A 176 6.51 -14.73 -25.06
CA ALA A 176 7.26 -14.40 -26.27
C ALA A 176 8.69 -13.93 -26.00
N GLY A 177 9.09 -13.71 -24.73
CA GLY A 177 10.42 -13.19 -24.36
C GLY A 177 10.68 -11.75 -24.83
N THR A 178 9.62 -10.94 -24.98
CA THR A 178 9.71 -9.54 -25.47
C THR A 178 9.73 -8.50 -24.33
N VAL A 179 9.87 -8.94 -23.08
CA VAL A 179 9.98 -8.09 -21.90
C VAL A 179 11.46 -7.90 -21.55
N ASP A 180 11.88 -6.63 -21.41
CA ASP A 180 13.26 -6.30 -21.03
C ASP A 180 13.46 -6.21 -19.52
N ALA A 181 12.43 -5.69 -18.78
CA ALA A 181 12.53 -5.51 -17.34
C ALA A 181 11.17 -5.61 -16.65
N ILE A 182 11.22 -6.01 -15.35
CA ILE A 182 10.10 -5.93 -14.40
C ILE A 182 10.50 -5.00 -13.24
N LEU A 183 9.64 -4.02 -12.95
CA LEU A 183 9.84 -3.02 -11.91
C LEU A 183 8.95 -3.32 -10.69
N PHE A 184 9.56 -3.43 -9.52
CA PHE A 184 8.90 -3.76 -8.25
C PHE A 184 8.85 -2.56 -7.31
N SER A 185 7.65 -2.17 -6.91
CA SER A 185 7.42 -1.03 -6.01
C SER A 185 7.24 -1.41 -4.54
N SER A 186 7.18 -2.70 -4.21
CA SER A 186 7.10 -3.20 -2.84
C SER A 186 7.41 -4.70 -2.76
N GLY A 187 7.73 -5.19 -1.56
CA GLY A 187 7.93 -6.64 -1.34
C GLY A 187 6.67 -7.46 -1.64
N LYS A 188 5.46 -6.94 -1.34
CA LYS A 188 4.20 -7.60 -1.69
C LYS A 188 4.04 -7.76 -3.21
N THR A 189 4.38 -6.73 -3.99
CA THR A 189 4.29 -6.86 -5.46
C THR A 189 5.28 -7.88 -6.02
N ALA A 190 6.46 -8.04 -5.41
CA ALA A 190 7.40 -9.10 -5.78
C ALA A 190 6.82 -10.49 -5.49
N ALA A 191 6.32 -10.73 -4.27
CA ALA A 191 5.71 -12.00 -3.87
C ALA A 191 4.51 -12.38 -4.76
N HIS A 192 3.60 -11.43 -4.98
CA HIS A 192 2.41 -11.67 -5.82
C HIS A 192 2.76 -11.88 -7.30
N THR A 193 3.80 -11.19 -7.81
CA THR A 193 4.28 -11.45 -9.18
C THR A 193 4.79 -12.87 -9.31
N ALA A 194 5.58 -13.37 -8.36
CA ALA A 194 6.02 -14.77 -8.36
C ALA A 194 4.85 -15.75 -8.33
N GLN A 195 3.82 -15.47 -7.50
CA GLN A 195 2.60 -16.27 -7.46
C GLN A 195 1.84 -16.27 -8.81
N LEU A 196 1.68 -15.09 -9.42
CA LEU A 196 1.02 -14.97 -10.74
C LEU A 196 1.80 -15.69 -11.85
N LEU A 197 3.14 -15.63 -11.83
CA LEU A 197 4.00 -16.35 -12.77
C LEU A 197 3.88 -17.87 -12.58
N LEU A 198 3.92 -18.36 -11.34
CA LEU A 198 3.71 -19.76 -11.02
C LEU A 198 2.32 -20.26 -11.47
N GLN A 199 1.29 -19.46 -11.23
CA GLN A 199 -0.08 -19.79 -11.59
C GLN A 199 -0.27 -19.84 -13.12
N ARG A 200 0.34 -18.93 -13.86
CA ARG A 200 0.19 -18.81 -15.33
C ARG A 200 1.05 -19.82 -16.08
N PHE A 201 2.29 -20.03 -15.66
CA PHE A 201 3.30 -20.78 -16.40
C PHE A 201 3.69 -22.12 -15.77
N GLY A 202 3.22 -22.37 -14.53
CA GLY A 202 3.57 -23.58 -13.80
C GLY A 202 5.02 -23.62 -13.30
N PRO A 203 5.49 -24.79 -12.79
CA PRO A 203 6.87 -24.96 -12.35
C PRO A 203 7.89 -24.67 -13.45
N GLY A 204 9.00 -24.02 -13.10
CA GLY A 204 10.04 -23.62 -14.08
C GLY A 204 9.78 -22.25 -14.73
N TRP A 205 8.80 -21.48 -14.23
CA TRP A 205 8.52 -20.13 -14.70
C TRP A 205 9.73 -19.18 -14.59
N GLU A 206 10.68 -19.47 -13.70
CA GLU A 206 11.91 -18.70 -13.48
C GLU A 206 12.76 -18.59 -14.75
N GLN A 207 12.76 -19.62 -15.60
CA GLN A 207 13.48 -19.63 -16.87
C GLN A 207 13.05 -18.50 -17.81
N ARG A 208 11.79 -18.06 -17.72
CA ARG A 208 11.26 -16.95 -18.52
C ARG A 208 11.82 -15.59 -18.09
N LEU A 209 12.41 -15.53 -16.89
CA LEU A 209 12.98 -14.30 -16.36
C LEU A 209 14.50 -14.18 -16.59
N GLU A 210 15.18 -15.21 -17.09
CA GLU A 210 16.65 -15.23 -17.20
C GLU A 210 17.22 -14.07 -18.03
N ALA A 211 16.55 -13.71 -19.12
CA ALA A 211 16.99 -12.65 -20.03
C ALA A 211 16.58 -11.23 -19.60
N LEU A 212 15.57 -11.11 -18.75
CA LEU A 212 15.04 -9.80 -18.36
C LEU A 212 15.64 -9.27 -17.04
N LYS A 213 15.56 -7.95 -16.83
CA LYS A 213 16.09 -7.28 -15.65
C LYS A 213 15.03 -7.12 -14.58
N LEU A 214 15.43 -7.32 -13.31
CA LEU A 214 14.58 -7.11 -12.15
C LEU A 214 15.05 -5.87 -11.41
N VAL A 215 14.17 -4.86 -11.25
CA VAL A 215 14.51 -3.57 -10.64
C VAL A 215 13.58 -3.31 -9.46
N SER A 216 14.14 -2.95 -8.31
CA SER A 216 13.38 -2.69 -7.09
C SER A 216 13.47 -1.22 -6.66
N ILE A 217 12.41 -0.75 -5.98
CA ILE A 217 12.32 0.62 -5.47
C ILE A 217 13.20 0.87 -4.23
N GLY A 218 13.70 -0.17 -3.58
CA GLY A 218 14.52 -0.01 -2.37
C GLY A 218 14.78 -1.30 -1.61
N PRO A 219 15.53 -1.24 -0.49
CA PRO A 219 16.16 -2.40 0.16
C PRO A 219 15.18 -3.49 0.63
N GLN A 220 14.02 -3.12 1.15
CA GLN A 220 13.01 -4.11 1.56
C GLN A 220 12.44 -4.87 0.36
N THR A 221 12.20 -4.16 -0.74
CA THR A 221 11.73 -4.78 -2.00
C THR A 221 12.81 -5.66 -2.61
N SER A 222 14.07 -5.20 -2.59
CA SER A 222 15.23 -6.00 -3.03
C SER A 222 15.35 -7.31 -2.26
N ARG A 223 15.11 -7.29 -0.96
CA ARG A 223 15.13 -8.52 -0.12
C ARG A 223 14.05 -9.49 -0.60
N SER A 224 12.82 -9.03 -0.79
CA SER A 224 11.74 -9.87 -1.32
C SER A 224 12.01 -10.37 -2.73
N CYS A 225 12.61 -9.56 -3.60
CA CYS A 225 13.00 -10.02 -4.94
C CYS A 225 14.05 -11.14 -4.86
N ARG A 226 15.05 -11.04 -3.99
CA ARG A 226 16.02 -12.13 -3.80
C ARG A 226 15.39 -13.39 -3.22
N GLU A 227 14.41 -13.25 -2.34
CA GLU A 227 13.67 -14.38 -1.77
C GLU A 227 12.87 -15.13 -2.85
N TRP A 228 12.14 -14.42 -3.70
CA TRP A 228 11.21 -15.01 -4.67
C TRP A 228 11.84 -15.33 -6.03
N PHE A 229 12.84 -14.55 -6.49
CA PHE A 229 13.45 -14.66 -7.80
C PHE A 229 14.94 -15.03 -7.75
N GLY A 230 15.52 -15.21 -6.56
CA GLY A 230 16.93 -15.50 -6.36
C GLY A 230 17.89 -14.33 -6.64
N ARG A 231 17.41 -13.22 -7.21
CA ARG A 231 18.22 -12.08 -7.64
C ARG A 231 17.48 -10.76 -7.67
N ILE A 232 18.24 -9.69 -7.83
CA ILE A 232 17.84 -8.35 -8.23
C ILE A 232 18.99 -7.74 -9.04
N ASP A 233 18.68 -7.05 -10.11
CA ASP A 233 19.71 -6.52 -11.04
C ASP A 233 20.01 -5.05 -10.74
N ALA A 234 19.03 -4.27 -10.24
CA ALA A 234 19.25 -2.90 -9.77
C ALA A 234 18.26 -2.52 -8.65
N GLU A 235 18.68 -1.57 -7.81
CA GLU A 235 17.88 -0.94 -6.78
C GLU A 235 17.85 0.57 -7.04
N ALA A 236 16.71 1.20 -6.87
CA ALA A 236 16.53 2.63 -7.07
C ALA A 236 17.33 3.46 -6.07
N ASP A 237 17.88 4.57 -6.54
CA ASP A 237 18.45 5.65 -5.74
C ASP A 237 18.10 6.99 -6.44
N PRO A 238 17.29 7.86 -5.79
CA PRO A 238 16.61 7.68 -4.50
C PRO A 238 15.53 6.58 -4.51
N HIS A 239 15.09 6.13 -3.32
CA HIS A 239 14.09 5.06 -3.15
C HIS A 239 12.66 5.55 -3.40
N ASP A 240 12.42 6.08 -4.59
CA ASP A 240 11.15 6.60 -5.07
C ASP A 240 10.86 6.12 -6.51
N LEU A 241 9.76 6.60 -7.08
CA LEU A 241 9.33 6.18 -8.40
C LEU A 241 10.27 6.68 -9.52
N GLU A 242 10.78 7.90 -9.39
CA GLU A 242 11.72 8.48 -10.37
C GLU A 242 13.04 7.72 -10.33
N GLY A 243 13.57 7.44 -9.14
CA GLY A 243 14.75 6.60 -8.96
C GLY A 243 14.58 5.19 -9.52
N LEU A 244 13.39 4.58 -9.35
CA LEU A 244 13.07 3.26 -9.92
C LEU A 244 13.12 3.26 -11.45
N VAL A 245 12.54 4.28 -12.08
CA VAL A 245 12.58 4.44 -13.54
C VAL A 245 13.99 4.71 -14.01
N ASN A 246 14.74 5.61 -13.35
CA ASN A 246 16.12 5.93 -13.70
C ASN A 246 17.03 4.70 -13.60
N ALA A 247 16.94 3.92 -12.51
CA ALA A 247 17.70 2.69 -12.35
C ALA A 247 17.42 1.67 -13.46
N CYS A 248 16.15 1.55 -13.88
CA CYS A 248 15.77 0.70 -14.98
C CYS A 248 16.35 1.17 -16.32
N CYS A 249 16.27 2.47 -16.64
CA CYS A 249 16.80 3.04 -17.86
C CYS A 249 18.33 2.91 -17.95
N GLN A 250 19.04 3.17 -16.86
CA GLN A 250 20.49 3.01 -16.79
C GLN A 250 20.96 1.56 -17.01
N LEU A 251 20.14 0.58 -16.60
CA LEU A 251 20.46 -0.82 -16.71
C LEU A 251 20.23 -1.37 -18.13
N LEU A 252 19.35 -0.72 -18.91
CA LEU A 252 18.98 -1.15 -20.26
C LEU A 252 19.74 -0.38 -21.37
N GLY A 253 20.43 0.69 -21.03
CA GLY A 253 21.26 1.49 -21.95
C GLY A 253 20.48 2.62 -22.55
#